data_f23f6187c68a79edc3e9148176c24f5c
#
_entry.id   f23f6187c68a79edc3e9148176c24f5c
#
_cell.length_a   1.000
_cell.length_b   1.000
_cell.length_c   1.000
_cell.angle_alpha   90.00
_cell.angle_beta   90.00
_cell.angle_gamma   90.00
#
_symmetry.space_group_name_H-M   'P 1'
#
loop_
_entity.id
_entity.type
_entity.pdbx_description
1 polymer ?
#
loop_
_entity_poly.entity_id
_entity_poly.type
_entity_poly.pdbx_seq_one_letter_code
_entity_poly.pdbx_strand_id
1 'polypeptide(L)'
;MGENMIAIILAAGMGTRLRPLTNDISKPLLEINDVMLIERMIKNCMNESINDFIVITGYNSQKTDKTCEDLSKKYNINIKCIKNEKYDVTNTSVSTFLATDYIEKNDFAEDFILINGDNVVNPEIIHDISGSVNSAIVVDNVKELNEESFKLIVKDGIIEAIGKDISIAQSSGEFIGISKVINADLKDFNEILKRIIEEDIQNYYDFTFKDLSKKTQLTYVLTDGLEWTEIDDMNDYKKAQDMLNQLEN
;
A
#
# COMPACT_ATOMS: atom_id res chain seq x y z
N MET A 1 3.29 -3.64 24.84
CA MET A 1 2.71 -2.36 24.41
C MET A 1 3.13 -2.26 22.96
N GLY A 2 2.19 -2.28 22.01
CA GLY A 2 2.53 -2.12 20.60
C GLY A 2 3.18 -0.73 20.44
N GLU A 3 4.30 -0.67 19.73
CA GLU A 3 4.88 0.61 19.34
C GLU A 3 3.86 1.35 18.48
N ASN A 4 3.71 2.66 18.67
CA ASN A 4 2.85 3.46 17.80
C ASN A 4 3.33 3.29 16.35
N MET A 5 2.39 3.18 15.42
CA MET A 5 2.67 2.95 14.02
C MET A 5 1.84 3.91 13.16
N ILE A 6 2.38 4.34 12.03
CA ILE A 6 1.68 5.17 11.05
C ILE A 6 1.24 4.31 9.87
N ALA A 7 0.00 4.45 9.42
CA ALA A 7 -0.42 3.85 8.15
C ALA A 7 -0.38 4.89 7.03
N ILE A 8 0.38 4.61 5.97
CA ILE A 8 0.42 5.41 4.74
C ILE A 8 -0.49 4.74 3.70
N ILE A 9 -1.48 5.46 3.19
CA ILE A 9 -2.40 4.97 2.15
C ILE A 9 -2.18 5.79 0.87
N LEU A 10 -1.81 5.11 -0.22
CA LEU A 10 -1.61 5.73 -1.52
C LEU A 10 -2.96 5.86 -2.25
N ALA A 11 -3.51 7.06 -2.28
CA ALA A 11 -4.85 7.38 -2.79
C ALA A 11 -4.86 8.39 -3.95
N ALA A 12 -3.72 8.58 -4.64
CA ALA A 12 -3.57 9.63 -5.66
C ALA A 12 -4.06 9.24 -7.05
N GLY A 13 -4.25 7.96 -7.32
CA GLY A 13 -4.53 7.40 -8.65
C GLY A 13 -5.91 7.76 -9.21
N MET A 14 -6.02 7.83 -10.56
CA MET A 14 -7.24 8.19 -11.28
C MET A 14 -8.24 7.04 -11.45
N GLY A 15 -7.82 5.79 -11.40
CA GLY A 15 -8.68 4.62 -11.59
C GLY A 15 -9.41 4.59 -12.94
N THR A 16 -8.74 4.98 -14.02
CA THR A 16 -9.38 5.19 -15.34
C THR A 16 -10.08 3.96 -15.93
N ARG A 17 -9.58 2.76 -15.60
CA ARG A 17 -10.17 1.47 -16.04
C ARG A 17 -11.51 1.15 -15.36
N LEU A 18 -11.83 1.82 -14.26
CA LEU A 18 -13.07 1.68 -13.49
C LEU A 18 -14.14 2.70 -13.85
N ARG A 19 -13.89 3.55 -14.87
CA ARG A 19 -14.92 4.48 -15.34
C ARG A 19 -16.15 3.72 -15.89
N PRO A 20 -17.38 4.21 -15.62
CA PRO A 20 -17.71 5.55 -15.09
C PRO A 20 -17.68 5.70 -13.56
N LEU A 21 -17.46 4.64 -12.76
CA LEU A 21 -17.49 4.70 -11.29
C LEU A 21 -16.50 5.73 -10.70
N THR A 22 -15.35 5.90 -11.35
CA THR A 22 -14.28 6.81 -10.92
C THR A 22 -14.25 8.14 -11.68
N ASN A 23 -15.34 8.54 -12.36
CA ASN A 23 -15.35 9.83 -13.06
C ASN A 23 -15.20 11.02 -12.10
N ASP A 24 -15.84 10.93 -10.94
CA ASP A 24 -15.96 12.03 -9.98
C ASP A 24 -15.35 11.73 -8.61
N ILE A 25 -14.75 10.56 -8.43
CA ILE A 25 -14.12 10.13 -7.18
C ILE A 25 -12.78 9.45 -7.47
N SER A 26 -11.85 9.50 -6.51
CA SER A 26 -10.64 8.68 -6.54
C SER A 26 -10.98 7.21 -6.25
N LYS A 27 -10.16 6.28 -6.73
CA LYS A 27 -10.37 4.83 -6.56
C LYS A 27 -10.61 4.41 -5.09
N PRO A 28 -9.87 4.91 -4.08
CA PRO A 28 -10.10 4.55 -2.69
C PRO A 28 -11.46 4.95 -2.10
N LEU A 29 -12.20 5.83 -2.79
CA LEU A 29 -13.57 6.20 -2.39
C LEU A 29 -14.65 5.31 -3.03
N LEU A 30 -14.28 4.31 -3.83
CA LEU A 30 -15.24 3.31 -4.30
C LEU A 30 -15.83 2.55 -3.12
N GLU A 31 -17.13 2.31 -3.18
CA GLU A 31 -17.86 1.55 -2.16
C GLU A 31 -18.10 0.11 -2.62
N ILE A 32 -17.86 -0.83 -1.73
CA ILE A 32 -18.29 -2.23 -1.84
C ILE A 32 -19.06 -2.55 -0.58
N ASN A 33 -20.30 -3.05 -0.73
CA ASN A 33 -21.21 -3.32 0.39
C ASN A 33 -21.36 -2.07 1.31
N ASP A 34 -21.61 -0.91 0.70
CA ASP A 34 -21.83 0.37 1.37
C ASP A 34 -20.65 0.88 2.24
N VAL A 35 -19.45 0.33 2.04
CA VAL A 35 -18.22 0.74 2.74
C VAL A 35 -17.14 1.10 1.72
N MET A 36 -16.57 2.30 1.84
CA MET A 36 -15.45 2.75 0.99
C MET A 36 -14.19 1.91 1.21
N LEU A 37 -13.40 1.71 0.15
CA LEU A 37 -12.13 0.97 0.24
C LEU A 37 -11.21 1.57 1.29
N ILE A 38 -11.05 2.90 1.28
CA ILE A 38 -10.21 3.61 2.27
C ILE A 38 -10.74 3.41 3.70
N GLU A 39 -12.05 3.47 3.91
CA GLU A 39 -12.65 3.27 5.24
C GLU A 39 -12.42 1.83 5.73
N ARG A 40 -12.54 0.85 4.84
CA ARG A 40 -12.28 -0.56 5.16
C ARG A 40 -10.82 -0.76 5.58
N MET A 41 -9.88 -0.19 4.83
CA MET A 41 -8.45 -0.29 5.15
C MET A 41 -8.11 0.42 6.48
N ILE A 42 -8.67 1.61 6.73
CA ILE A 42 -8.54 2.32 8.02
C ILE A 42 -9.03 1.42 9.16
N LYS A 43 -10.19 0.75 9.02
CA LYS A 43 -10.71 -0.15 10.06
C LYS A 43 -9.78 -1.35 10.31
N ASN A 44 -9.22 -1.93 9.26
CA ASN A 44 -8.25 -3.02 9.41
C ASN A 44 -7.01 -2.56 10.19
N CYS A 45 -6.48 -1.38 9.89
CA CYS A 45 -5.35 -0.80 10.63
C CYS A 45 -5.72 -0.46 12.09
N MET A 46 -6.93 0.06 12.34
CA MET A 46 -7.42 0.35 13.69
C MET A 46 -7.52 -0.91 14.57
N ASN A 47 -7.84 -2.07 13.98
CA ASN A 47 -7.85 -3.35 14.71
C ASN A 47 -6.46 -3.68 15.28
N GLU A 48 -5.40 -3.19 14.66
CA GLU A 48 -4.00 -3.31 15.11
C GLU A 48 -3.56 -2.09 15.93
N SER A 49 -4.51 -1.29 16.45
CA SER A 49 -4.25 -0.08 17.24
C SER A 49 -3.51 1.03 16.50
N ILE A 50 -3.49 1.01 15.16
CA ILE A 50 -2.95 2.08 14.33
C ILE A 50 -4.01 3.18 14.20
N ASN A 51 -3.72 4.36 14.75
CA ASN A 51 -4.65 5.49 14.79
C ASN A 51 -4.12 6.74 14.10
N ASP A 52 -2.90 6.69 13.56
CA ASP A 52 -2.23 7.77 12.86
C ASP A 52 -2.07 7.39 11.37
N PHE A 53 -2.63 8.22 10.49
CA PHE A 53 -2.69 7.95 9.05
C PHE A 53 -2.12 9.10 8.25
N ILE A 54 -1.39 8.77 7.19
CA ILE A 54 -1.00 9.69 6.12
C ILE A 54 -1.65 9.19 4.83
N VAL A 55 -2.51 10.01 4.22
CA VAL A 55 -3.18 9.66 2.97
C VAL A 55 -2.62 10.54 1.85
N ILE A 56 -2.00 9.92 0.85
CA ILE A 56 -1.50 10.65 -0.31
C ILE A 56 -2.60 10.79 -1.33
N THR A 57 -3.09 12.01 -1.51
CA THR A 57 -4.18 12.35 -2.42
C THR A 57 -3.67 12.92 -3.74
N GLY A 58 -4.51 12.91 -4.79
CA GLY A 58 -4.16 13.45 -6.11
C GLY A 58 -5.40 13.72 -6.93
N TYR A 59 -5.84 12.76 -7.73
CA TYR A 59 -7.08 12.89 -8.51
C TYR A 59 -8.30 13.10 -7.58
N ASN A 60 -9.10 14.13 -7.88
CA ASN A 60 -10.25 14.53 -7.06
C ASN A 60 -9.93 14.69 -5.56
N SER A 61 -8.72 15.21 -5.25
CA SER A 61 -8.20 15.32 -3.87
C SER A 61 -9.19 15.98 -2.91
N GLN A 62 -9.94 17.00 -3.33
CA GLN A 62 -10.90 17.69 -2.46
C GLN A 62 -11.96 16.75 -1.86
N LYS A 63 -12.46 15.77 -2.64
CA LYS A 63 -13.41 14.78 -2.14
C LYS A 63 -12.72 13.80 -1.17
N THR A 64 -11.52 13.35 -1.54
CA THR A 64 -10.74 12.44 -0.69
C THR A 64 -10.37 13.11 0.63
N ASP A 65 -9.89 14.36 0.60
CA ASP A 65 -9.53 15.14 1.79
C ASP A 65 -10.75 15.32 2.71
N LYS A 66 -11.92 15.65 2.12
CA LYS A 66 -13.17 15.79 2.88
C LYS A 66 -13.60 14.47 3.51
N THR A 67 -13.52 13.36 2.77
CA THR A 67 -13.83 12.03 3.31
C THR A 67 -12.88 11.67 4.45
N CYS A 68 -11.59 11.93 4.31
CA CYS A 68 -10.60 11.71 5.37
C CYS A 68 -10.92 12.54 6.64
N GLU A 69 -11.34 13.80 6.47
CA GLU A 69 -11.78 14.65 7.59
C GLU A 69 -12.99 14.05 8.32
N ASP A 70 -13.97 13.54 7.56
CA ASP A 70 -15.19 12.94 8.12
C ASP A 70 -14.87 11.59 8.82
N LEU A 71 -13.99 10.75 8.23
CA LEU A 71 -13.53 9.51 8.84
C LEU A 71 -12.70 9.77 10.12
N SER A 72 -11.83 10.77 10.11
CA SER A 72 -11.05 11.18 11.28
C SER A 72 -11.98 11.52 12.46
N LYS A 73 -13.04 12.29 12.21
CA LYS A 73 -14.05 12.62 13.23
C LYS A 73 -14.87 11.40 13.66
N LYS A 74 -15.31 10.58 12.69
CA LYS A 74 -16.14 9.40 12.92
C LYS A 74 -15.47 8.39 13.83
N TYR A 75 -14.18 8.16 13.63
CA TYR A 75 -13.41 7.13 14.35
C TYR A 75 -12.48 7.68 15.42
N ASN A 76 -12.43 9.02 15.61
CA ASN A 76 -11.53 9.70 16.54
C ASN A 76 -10.06 9.30 16.34
N ILE A 77 -9.60 9.38 15.11
CA ILE A 77 -8.24 9.06 14.66
C ILE A 77 -7.60 10.26 13.96
N ASN A 78 -6.28 10.24 13.80
CA ASN A 78 -5.55 11.30 13.11
C ASN A 78 -5.36 10.90 11.62
N ILE A 79 -5.84 11.73 10.69
CA ILE A 79 -5.59 11.54 9.25
C ILE A 79 -4.98 12.82 8.70
N LYS A 80 -3.75 12.72 8.21
CA LYS A 80 -3.07 13.79 7.48
C LYS A 80 -3.12 13.51 5.98
N CYS A 81 -3.84 14.34 5.22
CA CYS A 81 -3.78 14.31 3.76
C CYS A 81 -2.58 15.11 3.27
N ILE A 82 -1.83 14.52 2.32
CA ILE A 82 -0.74 15.16 1.58
C ILE A 82 -1.02 14.98 0.10
N LYS A 83 -1.10 16.08 -0.64
CA LYS A 83 -1.44 16.03 -2.06
C LYS A 83 -0.19 15.84 -2.93
N ASN A 84 -0.22 14.85 -3.81
CA ASN A 84 0.69 14.78 -4.94
C ASN A 84 0.18 15.67 -6.07
N GLU A 85 0.74 16.86 -6.20
CA GLU A 85 0.33 17.83 -7.23
C GLU A 85 0.64 17.36 -8.66
N LYS A 86 1.50 16.34 -8.79
CA LYS A 86 1.94 15.77 -10.07
C LYS A 86 1.41 14.35 -10.28
N TYR A 87 0.28 14.00 -9.66
CA TYR A 87 -0.28 12.64 -9.68
C TYR A 87 -0.55 12.09 -11.09
N ASP A 88 -0.77 12.96 -12.07
CA ASP A 88 -1.08 12.63 -13.47
C ASP A 88 0.15 12.34 -14.34
N VAL A 89 1.35 12.72 -13.86
CA VAL A 89 2.62 12.56 -14.56
C VAL A 89 3.67 11.79 -13.75
N THR A 90 3.33 11.33 -12.55
CA THR A 90 4.21 10.54 -11.68
C THR A 90 3.57 9.23 -11.29
N ASN A 91 4.36 8.31 -10.74
CA ASN A 91 3.86 7.04 -10.22
C ASN A 91 4.01 6.96 -8.70
N THR A 92 3.85 5.78 -8.14
CA THR A 92 3.79 5.52 -6.69
C THR A 92 5.06 5.92 -5.94
N SER A 93 6.24 5.91 -6.57
CA SER A 93 7.49 6.34 -5.93
C SER A 93 7.42 7.78 -5.40
N VAL A 94 6.90 8.72 -6.20
CA VAL A 94 6.76 10.12 -5.80
C VAL A 94 5.72 10.27 -4.68
N SER A 95 4.59 9.58 -4.80
CA SER A 95 3.55 9.58 -3.76
C SER A 95 4.09 9.05 -2.43
N THR A 96 4.82 7.94 -2.45
CA THR A 96 5.45 7.35 -1.27
C THR A 96 6.47 8.31 -0.66
N PHE A 97 7.32 8.92 -1.49
CA PHE A 97 8.31 9.87 -1.02
C PHE A 97 7.72 11.09 -0.30
N LEU A 98 6.58 11.60 -0.77
CA LEU A 98 5.88 12.71 -0.09
C LEU A 98 5.49 12.34 1.35
N ALA A 99 5.05 11.11 1.59
CA ALA A 99 4.69 10.63 2.91
C ALA A 99 5.92 10.40 3.80
N THR A 100 6.93 9.69 3.28
CA THR A 100 8.10 9.31 4.05
C THR A 100 9.05 10.50 4.33
N ASP A 101 9.14 11.46 3.41
CA ASP A 101 9.83 12.75 3.63
C ASP A 101 9.11 13.60 4.69
N TYR A 102 7.77 13.55 4.74
CA TYR A 102 7.00 14.20 5.80
C TYR A 102 7.30 13.57 7.17
N ILE A 103 7.36 12.23 7.25
CA ILE A 103 7.73 11.51 8.50
C ILE A 103 9.15 11.93 8.93
N GLU A 104 10.12 11.85 8.03
CA GLU A 104 11.52 12.19 8.30
C GLU A 104 11.68 13.65 8.75
N LYS A 105 11.05 14.61 8.08
CA LYS A 105 11.14 16.04 8.38
C LYS A 105 10.47 16.48 9.69
N ASN A 106 9.54 15.68 10.19
CA ASN A 106 8.86 15.97 11.45
C ASN A 106 9.37 15.10 12.61
N ASP A 107 10.51 14.39 12.39
CA ASP A 107 11.17 13.56 13.39
C ASP A 107 10.24 12.53 14.06
N PHE A 108 9.29 11.96 13.28
CA PHE A 108 8.48 10.86 13.78
C PHE A 108 9.35 9.63 14.03
N ALA A 109 9.19 9.01 15.19
CA ALA A 109 9.98 7.85 15.61
C ALA A 109 9.27 6.51 15.35
N GLU A 110 8.07 6.56 14.81
CA GLU A 110 7.19 5.43 14.59
C GLU A 110 7.59 4.65 13.33
N ASP A 111 7.41 3.34 13.38
CA ASP A 111 7.37 2.50 12.18
C ASP A 111 6.16 2.88 11.32
N PHE A 112 6.19 2.53 10.03
CA PHE A 112 5.01 2.73 9.20
C PHE A 112 4.66 1.51 8.36
N ILE A 113 3.36 1.36 8.09
CA ILE A 113 2.83 0.45 7.06
C ILE A 113 2.48 1.28 5.83
N LEU A 114 2.93 0.85 4.66
CA LEU A 114 2.62 1.45 3.36
C LEU A 114 1.65 0.54 2.62
N ILE A 115 0.54 1.11 2.15
CA ILE A 115 -0.60 0.37 1.59
C ILE A 115 -1.05 1.02 0.29
N ASN A 116 -1.21 0.24 -0.77
CA ASN A 116 -1.88 0.67 -1.99
C ASN A 116 -3.38 0.87 -1.71
N GLY A 117 -3.92 2.02 -2.10
CA GLY A 117 -5.28 2.44 -1.74
C GLY A 117 -6.41 1.71 -2.48
N ASP A 118 -6.07 0.77 -3.35
CA ASP A 118 -6.99 -0.08 -4.11
C ASP A 118 -7.04 -1.53 -3.61
N ASN A 119 -6.32 -1.84 -2.56
CA ASN A 119 -6.30 -3.17 -1.97
C ASN A 119 -7.56 -3.44 -1.14
N VAL A 120 -8.12 -4.62 -1.33
CA VAL A 120 -9.08 -5.27 -0.44
C VAL A 120 -8.46 -6.54 0.07
N VAL A 121 -8.28 -6.65 1.38
CA VAL A 121 -7.54 -7.76 1.99
C VAL A 121 -8.28 -8.34 3.19
N ASN A 122 -8.04 -9.61 3.46
CA ASN A 122 -8.39 -10.20 4.75
C ASN A 122 -7.67 -9.41 5.87
N PRO A 123 -8.37 -9.00 6.95
CA PRO A 123 -7.77 -8.23 8.05
C PRO A 123 -6.52 -8.87 8.66
N GLU A 124 -6.42 -10.20 8.67
CA GLU A 124 -5.26 -10.93 9.20
C GLU A 124 -3.95 -10.56 8.47
N ILE A 125 -4.01 -10.17 7.21
CA ILE A 125 -2.82 -9.69 6.48
C ILE A 125 -2.24 -8.44 7.14
N ILE A 126 -3.10 -7.51 7.59
CA ILE A 126 -2.64 -6.31 8.31
C ILE A 126 -2.12 -6.68 9.70
N HIS A 127 -2.75 -7.66 10.38
CA HIS A 127 -2.26 -8.19 11.65
C HIS A 127 -0.84 -8.74 11.49
N ASP A 128 -0.63 -9.63 10.54
CA ASP A 128 0.65 -10.32 10.33
C ASP A 128 1.78 -9.35 9.98
N ILE A 129 1.54 -8.39 9.07
CA ILE A 129 2.56 -7.41 8.69
C ILE A 129 2.86 -6.42 9.82
N SER A 130 1.86 -6.01 10.60
CA SER A 130 2.06 -5.10 11.74
C SER A 130 2.91 -5.75 12.83
N GLY A 131 2.77 -7.05 13.04
CA GLY A 131 3.54 -7.86 13.99
C GLY A 131 5.01 -8.10 13.60
N SER A 132 5.42 -7.77 12.36
CA SER A 132 6.82 -7.96 11.95
C SER A 132 7.77 -7.07 12.77
N VAL A 133 8.87 -7.65 13.27
CA VAL A 133 9.90 -6.92 14.04
C VAL A 133 10.89 -6.17 13.14
N ASN A 134 10.97 -6.54 11.87
CA ASN A 134 11.83 -5.91 10.86
C ASN A 134 10.96 -5.26 9.78
N SER A 135 11.58 -4.47 8.91
CA SER A 135 10.97 -4.09 7.65
C SER A 135 10.57 -5.34 6.88
N ALA A 136 9.36 -5.34 6.31
CA ALA A 136 8.80 -6.52 5.65
C ALA A 136 7.87 -6.12 4.49
N ILE A 137 7.71 -7.02 3.53
CA ILE A 137 6.71 -6.93 2.45
C ILE A 137 5.74 -8.09 2.53
N VAL A 138 4.49 -7.89 2.12
CA VAL A 138 3.52 -8.99 2.01
C VAL A 138 3.63 -9.63 0.63
N VAL A 139 3.74 -10.95 0.61
CA VAL A 139 3.93 -11.74 -0.61
C VAL A 139 2.85 -12.82 -0.70
N ASP A 140 2.15 -12.84 -1.81
CA ASP A 140 1.26 -13.96 -2.14
C ASP A 140 2.06 -15.07 -2.82
N ASN A 141 2.00 -16.25 -2.21
CA ASN A 141 2.68 -17.46 -2.66
C ASN A 141 1.72 -18.54 -3.19
N VAL A 142 0.42 -18.24 -3.26
CA VAL A 142 -0.64 -19.25 -3.56
C VAL A 142 -1.42 -18.92 -4.83
N LYS A 143 -1.75 -17.65 -5.06
CA LYS A 143 -2.52 -17.20 -6.23
C LYS A 143 -1.76 -17.48 -7.52
N GLU A 144 -2.46 -17.88 -8.58
CA GLU A 144 -1.87 -18.00 -9.90
C GLU A 144 -1.39 -16.64 -10.41
N LEU A 145 -0.10 -16.59 -10.73
CA LEU A 145 0.54 -15.38 -11.27
C LEU A 145 0.15 -15.17 -12.73
N ASN A 146 0.09 -13.91 -13.13
CA ASN A 146 -0.13 -13.50 -14.52
C ASN A 146 0.87 -12.42 -14.95
N GLU A 147 0.72 -11.88 -16.16
CA GLU A 147 1.65 -10.86 -16.69
C GLU A 147 1.57 -9.54 -15.90
N GLU A 148 0.41 -9.21 -15.33
CA GLU A 148 0.21 -7.98 -14.54
C GLU A 148 0.72 -8.10 -13.11
N SER A 149 0.91 -9.33 -12.59
CA SER A 149 1.42 -9.58 -11.24
C SER A 149 2.76 -8.89 -10.98
N PHE A 150 2.90 -8.24 -9.85
CA PHE A 150 4.16 -7.61 -9.43
C PHE A 150 5.06 -8.65 -8.77
N LYS A 151 5.73 -9.42 -9.63
CA LYS A 151 6.51 -10.62 -9.25
C LYS A 151 7.82 -10.28 -8.56
N LEU A 152 8.33 -11.20 -7.74
CA LEU A 152 9.63 -11.07 -7.10
C LEU A 152 10.44 -12.37 -7.19
N ILE A 153 11.75 -12.23 -7.13
CA ILE A 153 12.71 -13.32 -6.98
C ILE A 153 13.39 -13.18 -5.64
N VAL A 154 13.21 -14.18 -4.78
CA VAL A 154 13.90 -14.26 -3.48
C VAL A 154 14.96 -15.36 -3.56
N LYS A 155 16.17 -15.04 -3.14
CA LYS A 155 17.27 -15.99 -3.02
C LYS A 155 18.06 -15.76 -1.75
N ASP A 156 18.25 -16.79 -0.97
CA ASP A 156 18.93 -16.73 0.32
C ASP A 156 18.34 -15.65 1.27
N GLY A 157 17.02 -15.42 1.20
CA GLY A 157 16.31 -14.40 1.98
C GLY A 157 16.44 -12.96 1.45
N ILE A 158 17.11 -12.75 0.31
CA ILE A 158 17.30 -11.44 -0.33
C ILE A 158 16.39 -11.32 -1.54
N ILE A 159 15.75 -10.17 -1.72
CA ILE A 159 14.99 -9.84 -2.94
C ILE A 159 15.98 -9.47 -4.05
N GLU A 160 16.26 -10.40 -4.94
CA GLU A 160 17.16 -10.18 -6.08
C GLU A 160 16.52 -9.31 -7.18
N ALA A 161 15.22 -9.48 -7.38
CA ALA A 161 14.46 -8.74 -8.38
C ALA A 161 13.00 -8.57 -7.92
N ILE A 162 12.37 -7.48 -8.36
CA ILE A 162 10.96 -7.20 -8.18
C ILE A 162 10.45 -6.43 -9.41
N GLY A 163 9.33 -6.85 -9.99
CA GLY A 163 8.76 -6.19 -11.17
C GLY A 163 7.84 -7.08 -11.99
N LYS A 164 7.13 -6.49 -12.93
CA LYS A 164 6.20 -7.20 -13.83
C LYS A 164 6.91 -8.01 -14.93
N ASP A 165 8.10 -7.62 -15.30
CA ASP A 165 8.94 -8.23 -16.35
C ASP A 165 9.58 -9.57 -15.95
N ILE A 166 9.47 -9.95 -14.68
CA ILE A 166 9.94 -11.25 -14.18
C ILE A 166 9.03 -12.34 -14.76
N SER A 167 9.64 -13.41 -15.31
CA SER A 167 8.88 -14.56 -15.79
C SER A 167 8.21 -15.31 -14.62
N ILE A 168 7.00 -15.83 -14.85
CA ILE A 168 6.24 -16.58 -13.83
C ILE A 168 7.06 -17.77 -13.32
N ALA A 169 7.78 -18.46 -14.21
CA ALA A 169 8.58 -19.63 -13.86
C ALA A 169 9.77 -19.33 -12.92
N GLN A 170 10.21 -18.09 -12.84
CA GLN A 170 11.31 -17.65 -11.97
C GLN A 170 10.83 -16.94 -10.69
N SER A 171 9.54 -16.66 -10.64
CA SER A 171 8.97 -15.91 -9.52
C SER A 171 8.88 -16.75 -8.25
N SER A 172 9.17 -16.10 -7.12
CA SER A 172 8.96 -16.65 -5.78
C SER A 172 7.57 -16.31 -5.21
N GLY A 173 6.81 -15.42 -5.88
CA GLY A 173 5.49 -14.95 -5.47
C GLY A 173 5.17 -13.56 -6.03
N GLU A 174 4.07 -12.98 -5.57
CA GLU A 174 3.58 -11.65 -5.94
C GLU A 174 3.62 -10.71 -4.73
N PHE A 175 4.23 -9.53 -4.88
CA PHE A 175 4.10 -8.45 -3.90
C PHE A 175 2.71 -7.83 -4.04
N ILE A 176 1.97 -7.75 -2.94
CA ILE A 176 0.57 -7.31 -2.97
C ILE A 176 0.36 -5.82 -2.64
N GLY A 177 1.41 -5.00 -2.67
CA GLY A 177 1.29 -3.57 -2.40
C GLY A 177 1.10 -3.20 -0.93
N ILE A 178 1.49 -4.09 0.00
CA ILE A 178 1.48 -3.83 1.45
C ILE A 178 2.85 -4.14 2.03
N SER A 179 3.41 -3.19 2.76
CA SER A 179 4.73 -3.34 3.38
C SER A 179 4.82 -2.60 4.71
N LYS A 180 5.74 -3.02 5.55
CA LYS A 180 6.16 -2.32 6.77
C LYS A 180 7.60 -1.86 6.61
N VAL A 181 7.89 -0.64 7.03
CA VAL A 181 9.26 -0.13 7.17
C VAL A 181 9.44 0.34 8.60
N ILE A 182 10.42 -0.23 9.30
CA ILE A 182 10.77 0.23 10.64
C ILE A 182 11.48 1.57 10.58
N ASN A 183 11.34 2.39 11.61
CA ASN A 183 11.93 3.73 11.66
C ASN A 183 13.46 3.71 11.45
N ALA A 184 14.13 2.68 11.94
CA ALA A 184 15.57 2.51 11.74
C ALA A 184 15.98 2.43 10.26
N ASP A 185 15.10 1.94 9.38
CA ASP A 185 15.36 1.78 7.94
C ASP A 185 14.85 2.97 7.11
N LEU A 186 14.08 3.90 7.69
CA LEU A 186 13.45 5.03 6.98
C LEU A 186 14.45 5.85 6.17
N LYS A 187 15.62 6.15 6.73
CA LYS A 187 16.65 6.93 6.04
C LYS A 187 17.17 6.21 4.78
N ASP A 188 17.51 4.95 4.91
CA ASP A 188 17.96 4.13 3.77
C ASP A 188 16.85 3.99 2.72
N PHE A 189 15.60 3.77 3.16
CA PHE A 189 14.44 3.72 2.30
C PHE A 189 14.29 5.02 1.49
N ASN A 190 14.35 6.18 2.14
CA ASN A 190 14.24 7.49 1.49
C ASN A 190 15.40 7.78 0.53
N GLU A 191 16.63 7.41 0.87
CA GLU A 191 17.80 7.58 -0.02
C GLU A 191 17.64 6.75 -1.31
N ILE A 192 17.18 5.50 -1.19
CA ILE A 192 16.93 4.62 -2.33
C ILE A 192 15.77 5.18 -3.17
N LEU A 193 14.69 5.58 -2.52
CA LEU A 193 13.50 6.10 -3.19
C LEU A 193 13.79 7.40 -3.97
N LYS A 194 14.59 8.32 -3.41
CA LYS A 194 15.06 9.53 -4.11
C LYS A 194 15.80 9.18 -5.40
N ARG A 195 16.73 8.21 -5.34
CA ARG A 195 17.47 7.75 -6.52
C ARG A 195 16.53 7.17 -7.59
N ILE A 196 15.57 6.33 -7.20
CA ILE A 196 14.58 5.74 -8.11
C ILE A 196 13.75 6.83 -8.81
N ILE A 197 13.37 7.89 -8.08
CA ILE A 197 12.65 9.04 -8.63
C ILE A 197 13.53 9.86 -9.58
N GLU A 198 14.81 10.04 -9.27
CA GLU A 198 15.77 10.76 -10.13
C GLU A 198 16.03 10.00 -11.44
N GLU A 199 16.02 8.66 -11.40
CA GLU A 199 16.14 7.83 -12.61
C GLU A 199 14.90 7.95 -13.50
N ASP A 200 13.69 7.83 -12.95
CA ASP A 200 12.42 8.06 -13.63
C ASP A 200 11.29 8.31 -12.62
N ILE A 201 10.61 9.44 -12.75
CA ILE A 201 9.44 9.79 -11.92
C ILE A 201 8.22 8.89 -12.14
N GLN A 202 8.24 8.05 -13.17
CA GLN A 202 7.24 7.02 -13.46
C GLN A 202 7.54 5.68 -12.79
N ASN A 203 8.65 5.57 -12.05
CA ASN A 203 8.99 4.35 -11.33
C ASN A 203 8.02 4.07 -10.18
N TYR A 204 7.90 2.80 -9.84
CA TYR A 204 7.16 2.29 -8.68
C TYR A 204 8.05 2.31 -7.43
N TYR A 205 7.45 2.58 -6.26
CA TYR A 205 8.17 2.49 -4.98
C TYR A 205 8.63 1.06 -4.65
N ASP A 206 7.95 0.09 -5.19
CA ASP A 206 8.20 -1.35 -5.01
C ASP A 206 9.65 -1.72 -5.32
N PHE A 207 10.27 -1.04 -6.29
CA PHE A 207 11.69 -1.24 -6.64
C PHE A 207 12.65 -0.89 -5.49
N THR A 208 12.22 -0.11 -4.50
CA THR A 208 13.00 0.24 -3.32
C THR A 208 13.40 -1.01 -2.53
N PHE A 209 12.52 -1.99 -2.45
CA PHE A 209 12.73 -3.18 -1.62
C PHE A 209 13.87 -4.07 -2.09
N LYS A 210 14.16 -4.11 -3.39
CA LYS A 210 15.33 -4.82 -3.94
C LYS A 210 16.65 -4.30 -3.37
N ASP A 211 16.77 -3.00 -3.24
CA ASP A 211 18.01 -2.41 -2.74
C ASP A 211 18.03 -2.27 -1.22
N LEU A 212 16.86 -2.10 -0.61
CA LEU A 212 16.71 -2.12 0.85
C LEU A 212 17.10 -3.48 1.42
N SER A 213 16.71 -4.59 0.78
CA SER A 213 17.07 -5.95 1.22
C SER A 213 18.57 -6.25 1.25
N LYS A 214 19.37 -5.44 0.55
CA LYS A 214 20.85 -5.53 0.58
C LYS A 214 21.47 -4.73 1.70
N LYS A 215 20.74 -3.79 2.29
CA LYS A 215 21.23 -2.88 3.33
C LYS A 215 20.71 -3.25 4.71
N THR A 216 19.50 -3.78 4.78
CA THR A 216 18.79 -4.06 6.03
C THR A 216 18.27 -5.49 6.06
N GLN A 217 17.83 -5.94 7.23
CA GLN A 217 17.16 -7.24 7.35
C GLN A 217 15.70 -7.13 6.91
N LEU A 218 15.47 -7.00 5.60
CA LEU A 218 14.14 -7.05 5.02
C LEU A 218 13.62 -8.48 5.02
N THR A 219 12.42 -8.67 5.58
CA THR A 219 11.72 -9.96 5.62
C THR A 219 10.49 -9.95 4.71
N TYR A 220 9.77 -11.05 4.65
CA TYR A 220 8.48 -11.11 3.97
C TYR A 220 7.47 -11.87 4.82
N VAL A 221 6.21 -11.45 4.73
CA VAL A 221 5.04 -12.10 5.32
C VAL A 221 4.28 -12.76 4.18
N LEU A 222 4.01 -14.05 4.28
CA LEU A 222 3.24 -14.78 3.28
C LEU A 222 1.75 -14.61 3.54
N THR A 223 0.96 -14.53 2.47
CA THR A 223 -0.50 -14.55 2.62
C THR A 223 -1.02 -15.92 3.02
N ASP A 224 -0.28 -17.00 2.67
CA ASP A 224 -0.65 -18.39 2.96
C ASP A 224 -2.11 -18.73 2.58
N GLY A 225 -2.61 -18.07 1.53
CA GLY A 225 -3.96 -18.26 1.03
C GLY A 225 -5.02 -17.37 1.68
N LEU A 226 -4.66 -16.43 2.54
CA LEU A 226 -5.57 -15.36 2.95
C LEU A 226 -6.02 -14.57 1.75
N GLU A 227 -7.31 -14.29 1.67
CA GLU A 227 -7.92 -13.67 0.52
C GLU A 227 -7.56 -12.19 0.39
N TRP A 228 -7.22 -11.79 -0.82
CA TRP A 228 -6.95 -10.41 -1.19
C TRP A 228 -7.20 -10.16 -2.67
N THR A 229 -7.41 -8.91 -3.04
CA THR A 229 -7.45 -8.46 -4.43
C THR A 229 -7.12 -6.97 -4.53
N GLU A 230 -6.52 -6.56 -5.65
CA GLU A 230 -6.50 -5.17 -6.09
C GLU A 230 -7.71 -4.91 -6.97
N ILE A 231 -8.26 -3.69 -6.91
CA ILE A 231 -9.40 -3.32 -7.75
C ILE A 231 -8.90 -2.45 -8.89
N ASP A 232 -8.57 -3.07 -10.00
CA ASP A 232 -8.08 -2.38 -11.19
C ASP A 232 -9.13 -2.19 -12.27
N ASP A 233 -10.05 -3.15 -12.38
CA ASP A 233 -11.15 -3.12 -13.34
C ASP A 233 -12.48 -3.63 -12.74
N MET A 234 -13.52 -3.73 -13.57
CA MET A 234 -14.84 -4.17 -13.14
C MET A 234 -14.91 -5.65 -12.77
N ASN A 235 -13.98 -6.48 -13.24
CA ASN A 235 -13.93 -7.89 -12.85
C ASN A 235 -13.32 -8.00 -11.43
N ASP A 236 -12.29 -7.22 -11.15
CA ASP A 236 -11.70 -7.15 -9.81
C ASP A 236 -12.67 -6.57 -8.80
N TYR A 237 -13.45 -5.55 -9.19
CA TYR A 237 -14.52 -5.01 -8.36
C TYR A 237 -15.55 -6.09 -7.96
N LYS A 238 -15.97 -6.94 -8.90
CA LYS A 238 -16.89 -8.05 -8.62
C LYS A 238 -16.24 -9.12 -7.74
N LYS A 239 -14.99 -9.49 -8.02
CA LYS A 239 -14.25 -10.43 -7.16
C LYS A 239 -14.14 -9.92 -5.72
N ALA A 240 -13.80 -8.63 -5.54
CA ALA A 240 -13.75 -8.02 -4.23
C ALA A 240 -15.10 -8.06 -3.51
N GLN A 241 -16.20 -7.85 -4.23
CA GLN A 241 -17.56 -7.95 -3.68
C GLN A 241 -17.88 -9.38 -3.22
N ASP A 242 -17.56 -10.39 -4.04
CA ASP A 242 -17.77 -11.80 -3.71
C ASP A 242 -16.91 -12.22 -2.50
N MET A 243 -15.64 -11.81 -2.47
CA MET A 243 -14.72 -12.04 -1.36
C MET A 243 -15.25 -11.46 -0.04
N LEU A 244 -15.67 -10.20 -0.06
CA LEU A 244 -16.20 -9.52 1.13
C LEU A 244 -17.50 -10.14 1.63
N ASN A 245 -18.38 -10.59 0.72
CA ASN A 245 -19.59 -11.32 1.10
C ASN A 245 -19.28 -12.64 1.84
N GLN A 246 -18.15 -13.27 1.55
CA GLN A 246 -17.71 -14.50 2.23
C GLN A 246 -17.07 -14.21 3.58
N LEU A 247 -16.28 -13.13 3.69
CA LEU A 247 -15.61 -12.73 4.93
C LEU A 247 -16.57 -12.15 6.00
N GLU A 248 -17.68 -11.52 5.55
CA GLU A 248 -18.63 -10.84 6.43
C GLU A 248 -19.82 -11.75 6.87
N ASN A 249 -19.91 -13.01 6.38
CA ASN A 249 -20.90 -14.02 6.76
C ASN A 249 -20.29 -15.05 7.72
#